data_bd17cde731ec3723a7e127b3adb02e72
#
_entry.id   bd17cde731ec3723a7e127b3adb02e72
#
_cell.length_a   1.000
_cell.length_b   1.000
_cell.length_c   1.000
_cell.angle_alpha   90.00
_cell.angle_beta   90.00
_cell.angle_gamma   90.00
#
_symmetry.space_group_name_H-M   'P 1'
#
loop_
_entity.id
_entity.type
_entity.pdbx_description
1 polymer ?
#
loop_
_entity_poly.entity_id
_entity_poly.type
_entity_poly.pdbx_seq_one_letter_code
_entity_poly.pdbx_strand_id
1 'polypeptide(L)'
;FVMWMAAGFTMLESGLVRAKNTAEILTKNISLYSIAVIMYMIVGYNLMYPGGGTGVIPELAFFLGEDNTAEAVIASGGDVYYSGISDHFFQVVFVATACSIISGAVAERMKLWPFLAFCVVMTSIIYPVQGYWKWGGGFLDEAGFSDFAGSGVVHLCGAVAALAGVIVLGARKGKYEGGKVNAMPGANLPLATLGTFILWLGWFGFNGGSELIISNVAEANAVSMVFVNTNLAAAGGVMGALILSKVMFGKSDLTMALNGAIGGLVSITAEPLAPTPGLGLIIGFIGGIIVVLSIIMLD
;
A
#
# COMPACT_ATOMS: atom_id res chain seq x y z
N PHE A 1 -1.71 -13.80 -2.07
CA PHE A 1 -2.80 -12.84 -1.82
C PHE A 1 -2.38 -11.41 -2.15
N VAL A 2 -1.23 -10.90 -1.67
CA VAL A 2 -0.85 -9.48 -1.83
C VAL A 2 -0.81 -9.05 -3.30
N MET A 3 -0.43 -9.91 -4.23
CA MET A 3 -0.45 -9.60 -5.67
C MET A 3 -1.85 -9.17 -6.18
N TRP A 4 -2.93 -9.64 -5.55
CA TRP A 4 -4.28 -9.20 -5.88
C TRP A 4 -4.49 -7.70 -5.67
N MET A 5 -3.66 -7.05 -4.84
CA MET A 5 -3.72 -5.60 -4.68
C MET A 5 -3.43 -4.86 -5.99
N ALA A 6 -2.53 -5.38 -6.84
CA ALA A 6 -2.30 -4.80 -8.16
C ALA A 6 -3.57 -4.83 -9.03
N ALA A 7 -4.32 -5.94 -9.02
CA ALA A 7 -5.60 -6.04 -9.69
C ALA A 7 -6.65 -5.11 -9.05
N GLY A 8 -6.67 -5.03 -7.72
CA GLY A 8 -7.57 -4.16 -6.98
C GLY A 8 -7.36 -2.68 -7.30
N PHE A 9 -6.13 -2.18 -7.28
CA PHE A 9 -5.79 -0.82 -7.71
C PHE A 9 -6.16 -0.58 -9.17
N THR A 10 -5.84 -1.52 -10.06
CA THR A 10 -6.19 -1.42 -11.47
C THR A 10 -7.68 -1.22 -11.68
N MET A 11 -8.53 -1.98 -10.99
CA MET A 11 -9.99 -1.88 -11.11
C MET A 11 -10.54 -0.62 -10.42
N LEU A 12 -10.05 -0.31 -9.22
CA LEU A 12 -10.46 0.89 -8.47
C LEU A 12 -10.14 2.16 -9.28
N GLU A 13 -8.91 2.31 -9.73
CA GLU A 13 -8.47 3.49 -10.48
C GLU A 13 -9.20 3.59 -11.83
N SER A 14 -9.36 2.47 -12.55
CA SER A 14 -10.11 2.46 -13.82
C SER A 14 -11.56 2.88 -13.64
N GLY A 15 -12.17 2.54 -12.49
CA GLY A 15 -13.51 2.95 -12.14
C GLY A 15 -13.64 4.42 -11.76
N LEU A 16 -12.58 5.01 -11.19
CA LEU A 16 -12.58 6.38 -10.67
C LEU A 16 -12.05 7.44 -11.65
N VAL A 17 -11.35 7.05 -12.72
CA VAL A 17 -10.99 8.00 -13.79
C VAL A 17 -12.13 8.19 -14.79
N ARG A 18 -12.05 9.26 -15.59
CA ARG A 18 -12.95 9.46 -16.71
C ARG A 18 -12.72 8.40 -17.81
N ALA A 19 -13.76 7.97 -18.49
CA ALA A 19 -13.72 6.87 -19.47
C ALA A 19 -12.58 6.97 -20.50
N LYS A 20 -12.26 8.18 -20.97
CA LYS A 20 -11.19 8.43 -21.94
C LYS A 20 -9.77 8.10 -21.42
N ASN A 21 -9.59 7.97 -20.12
CA ASN A 21 -8.30 7.72 -19.49
C ASN A 21 -8.17 6.28 -18.96
N THR A 22 -9.20 5.44 -19.13
CA THR A 22 -9.22 4.07 -18.63
C THR A 22 -8.05 3.23 -19.19
N ALA A 23 -7.83 3.27 -20.53
CA ALA A 23 -6.75 2.52 -21.15
C ALA A 23 -5.37 2.95 -20.64
N GLU A 24 -5.16 4.24 -20.38
CA GLU A 24 -3.90 4.74 -19.83
C GLU A 24 -3.66 4.21 -18.40
N ILE A 25 -4.68 4.24 -17.55
CA ILE A 25 -4.59 3.72 -16.18
C ILE A 25 -4.30 2.22 -16.16
N LEU A 26 -4.96 1.45 -17.03
CA LEU A 26 -4.69 0.01 -17.16
C LEU A 26 -3.22 -0.22 -17.57
N THR A 27 -2.74 0.54 -18.57
CA THR A 27 -1.34 0.47 -19.02
C THR A 27 -0.37 0.87 -17.91
N LYS A 28 -0.66 1.93 -17.16
CA LYS A 28 0.16 2.33 -16.00
C LYS A 28 0.29 1.23 -14.98
N ASN A 29 -0.82 0.62 -14.57
CA ASN A 29 -0.84 -0.38 -13.53
C ASN A 29 -0.07 -1.65 -13.91
N ILE A 30 -0.27 -2.20 -15.11
CA ILE A 30 0.49 -3.37 -15.54
C ILE A 30 1.99 -3.06 -15.71
N SER A 31 2.33 -1.88 -16.20
CA SER A 31 3.71 -1.47 -16.41
C SER A 31 4.43 -1.17 -15.10
N LEU A 32 3.80 -0.46 -14.16
CA LEU A 32 4.41 -0.19 -12.84
C LEU A 32 4.71 -1.47 -12.08
N TYR A 33 3.79 -2.45 -12.12
CA TYR A 33 4.02 -3.75 -11.50
C TYR A 33 5.23 -4.47 -12.12
N SER A 34 5.31 -4.48 -13.45
CA SER A 34 6.44 -5.09 -14.16
C SER A 34 7.76 -4.39 -13.83
N ILE A 35 7.78 -3.05 -13.78
CA ILE A 35 8.97 -2.28 -13.40
C ILE A 35 9.36 -2.58 -11.95
N ALA A 36 8.39 -2.63 -11.03
CA ALA A 36 8.66 -2.96 -9.63
C ALA A 36 9.33 -4.33 -9.51
N VAL A 37 8.81 -5.35 -10.18
CA VAL A 37 9.40 -6.71 -10.18
C VAL A 37 10.85 -6.69 -10.69
N ILE A 38 11.12 -6.01 -11.79
CA ILE A 38 12.45 -5.95 -12.40
C ILE A 38 13.43 -5.15 -11.54
N MET A 39 13.06 -3.93 -11.16
CA MET A 39 13.98 -3.02 -10.45
C MET A 39 14.26 -3.48 -9.02
N TYR A 40 13.26 -4.07 -8.36
CA TYR A 40 13.44 -4.61 -7.03
C TYR A 40 14.35 -5.84 -7.04
N MET A 41 14.28 -6.69 -8.06
CA MET A 41 15.21 -7.81 -8.28
C MET A 41 16.63 -7.32 -8.57
N ILE A 42 16.78 -6.27 -9.40
CA ILE A 42 18.12 -5.81 -9.80
C ILE A 42 18.86 -5.16 -8.62
N VAL A 43 18.17 -4.30 -7.83
CA VAL A 43 18.86 -3.50 -6.78
C VAL A 43 18.04 -3.31 -5.52
N GLY A 44 16.70 -3.20 -5.64
CA GLY A 44 15.85 -2.76 -4.54
C GLY A 44 15.87 -3.69 -3.33
N TYR A 45 15.81 -5.00 -3.54
CA TYR A 45 15.82 -5.97 -2.45
C TYR A 45 17.09 -5.87 -1.60
N ASN A 46 18.27 -5.80 -2.23
CA ASN A 46 19.53 -5.68 -1.53
C ASN A 46 19.70 -4.32 -0.83
N LEU A 47 19.11 -3.24 -1.34
CA LEU A 47 19.08 -1.97 -0.63
C LEU A 47 18.16 -1.99 0.59
N MET A 48 17.07 -2.74 0.51
CA MET A 48 16.12 -2.83 1.61
C MET A 48 16.61 -3.78 2.72
N TYR A 49 17.25 -4.87 2.33
CA TYR A 49 17.83 -5.88 3.22
C TYR A 49 19.31 -6.05 2.95
N PRO A 50 20.13 -5.02 3.26
CA PRO A 50 21.57 -5.04 2.96
C PRO A 50 22.34 -5.95 3.90
N GLY A 51 23.50 -6.44 3.46
CA GLY A 51 24.47 -7.09 4.34
C GLY A 51 25.16 -6.15 5.32
N GLY A 52 25.02 -4.82 5.14
CA GLY A 52 25.61 -3.78 5.97
C GLY A 52 25.04 -2.40 5.64
N GLY A 53 25.50 -1.38 6.38
CA GLY A 53 25.08 0.01 6.18
C GLY A 53 25.36 0.89 7.39
N THR A 54 24.95 2.16 7.31
CA THR A 54 25.13 3.17 8.38
C THR A 54 23.89 3.36 9.26
N GLY A 55 22.87 2.53 9.12
CA GLY A 55 21.56 2.75 9.70
C GLY A 55 20.67 3.69 8.87
N VAL A 56 21.25 4.63 8.12
CA VAL A 56 20.54 5.58 7.23
C VAL A 56 20.78 5.24 5.75
N ILE A 57 22.00 4.92 5.38
CA ILE A 57 22.38 4.57 4.02
C ILE A 57 22.73 3.07 3.97
N PRO A 58 21.93 2.26 3.24
CA PRO A 58 22.21 0.83 3.07
C PRO A 58 23.45 0.61 2.19
N GLU A 59 24.10 -0.53 2.38
CA GLU A 59 25.13 -1.00 1.45
C GLU A 59 24.50 -1.31 0.09
N LEU A 60 25.22 -0.94 -0.99
CA LEU A 60 24.73 -1.16 -2.35
C LEU A 60 25.19 -2.53 -2.87
N ALA A 61 24.24 -3.36 -3.22
CA ALA A 61 24.48 -4.61 -3.94
C ALA A 61 23.44 -4.79 -5.06
N PHE A 62 23.77 -5.63 -6.03
CA PHE A 62 22.96 -5.83 -7.23
C PHE A 62 22.61 -7.31 -7.39
N PHE A 63 21.43 -7.54 -7.93
CA PHE A 63 20.83 -8.83 -8.20
C PHE A 63 20.59 -9.66 -6.93
N LEU A 64 19.67 -10.60 -7.01
CA LEU A 64 19.43 -11.53 -5.92
C LEU A 64 20.64 -12.46 -5.78
N GLY A 65 21.05 -12.66 -4.52
CA GLY A 65 22.05 -13.63 -4.17
C GLY A 65 21.56 -15.07 -4.22
N GLU A 66 22.37 -16.00 -3.75
CA GLU A 66 21.97 -17.38 -3.53
C GLU A 66 20.96 -17.45 -2.37
N ASP A 67 20.06 -18.41 -2.44
CA ASP A 67 19.08 -18.64 -1.38
C ASP A 67 19.72 -19.35 -0.16
N ASN A 68 18.98 -19.40 0.94
CA ASN A 68 19.43 -20.07 2.14
C ASN A 68 19.76 -21.54 1.86
N THR A 69 20.96 -21.97 2.23
CA THR A 69 21.33 -23.39 2.15
C THR A 69 20.71 -24.18 3.31
N ALA A 70 20.56 -25.50 3.14
CA ALA A 70 20.08 -26.37 4.21
C ALA A 70 20.98 -26.25 5.45
N GLU A 71 22.30 -26.14 5.27
CA GLU A 71 23.27 -25.96 6.34
C GLU A 71 23.06 -24.63 7.08
N ALA A 72 22.81 -23.53 6.35
CA ALA A 72 22.55 -22.21 6.94
C ALA A 72 21.25 -22.23 7.76
N VAL A 73 20.19 -22.87 7.23
CA VAL A 73 18.89 -23.02 7.95
C VAL A 73 19.09 -23.83 9.24
N ILE A 74 19.80 -24.96 9.18
CA ILE A 74 20.06 -25.79 10.35
C ILE A 74 20.93 -25.04 11.38
N ALA A 75 21.98 -24.35 10.92
CA ALA A 75 22.90 -23.60 11.78
C ALA A 75 22.23 -22.42 12.49
N SER A 76 21.15 -21.86 11.94
CA SER A 76 20.42 -20.75 12.55
C SER A 76 19.64 -21.14 13.81
N GLY A 77 19.47 -22.43 14.07
CA GLY A 77 18.70 -22.90 15.23
C GLY A 77 17.20 -22.57 15.20
N GLY A 78 16.68 -22.16 14.05
CA GLY A 78 15.28 -21.78 13.83
C GLY A 78 15.07 -20.27 13.57
N ASP A 79 16.13 -19.47 13.59
CA ASP A 79 16.04 -18.02 13.28
C ASP A 79 15.75 -17.78 11.79
N VAL A 80 16.22 -18.70 10.93
CA VAL A 80 15.93 -18.67 9.50
C VAL A 80 14.79 -19.65 9.20
N TYR A 81 13.60 -19.14 8.93
CA TYR A 81 12.38 -19.95 8.73
C TYR A 81 11.69 -19.70 7.38
N TYR A 82 12.28 -18.86 6.53
CA TYR A 82 11.85 -18.65 5.15
C TYR A 82 13.06 -18.46 4.24
N SER A 83 12.88 -18.66 2.93
CA SER A 83 13.94 -18.44 1.96
C SER A 83 14.01 -16.97 1.52
N GLY A 84 15.21 -16.48 1.20
CA GLY A 84 15.39 -15.13 0.66
C GLY A 84 14.61 -14.90 -0.63
N ILE A 85 14.49 -15.92 -1.47
CA ILE A 85 13.67 -15.87 -2.70
C ILE A 85 12.18 -15.73 -2.38
N SER A 86 11.66 -16.44 -1.36
CA SER A 86 10.27 -16.29 -0.95
C SER A 86 9.97 -14.92 -0.33
N ASP A 87 10.91 -14.38 0.44
CA ASP A 87 10.80 -13.03 0.99
C ASP A 87 10.85 -11.97 -0.13
N HIS A 88 11.78 -12.09 -1.08
CA HIS A 88 11.81 -11.22 -2.25
C HIS A 88 10.45 -11.21 -2.98
N PHE A 89 9.86 -12.39 -3.22
CA PHE A 89 8.55 -12.48 -3.87
C PHE A 89 7.43 -11.84 -3.04
N PHE A 90 7.48 -11.97 -1.72
CA PHE A 90 6.55 -11.31 -0.81
C PHE A 90 6.73 -9.79 -0.82
N GLN A 91 7.96 -9.31 -0.70
CA GLN A 91 8.27 -7.88 -0.58
C GLN A 91 8.06 -7.09 -1.88
N VAL A 92 8.29 -7.68 -3.05
CA VAL A 92 8.12 -6.98 -4.34
C VAL A 92 6.71 -6.47 -4.56
N VAL A 93 5.69 -7.16 -4.03
CA VAL A 93 4.29 -6.72 -4.16
C VAL A 93 3.96 -5.53 -3.26
N PHE A 94 4.69 -5.33 -2.16
CA PHE A 94 4.62 -4.12 -1.32
C PHE A 94 5.23 -2.91 -2.04
N VAL A 95 6.37 -3.10 -2.68
CA VAL A 95 7.01 -2.08 -3.53
C VAL A 95 6.07 -1.63 -4.65
N ALA A 96 5.45 -2.58 -5.34
CA ALA A 96 4.45 -2.30 -6.37
C ALA A 96 3.23 -1.56 -5.80
N THR A 97 2.79 -1.93 -4.59
CA THR A 97 1.66 -1.28 -3.91
C THR A 97 1.95 0.20 -3.63
N ALA A 98 3.15 0.54 -3.15
CA ALA A 98 3.55 1.94 -2.95
C ALA A 98 3.47 2.75 -4.25
N CYS A 99 3.91 2.18 -5.39
CA CYS A 99 3.75 2.80 -6.71
C CYS A 99 2.29 2.94 -7.15
N SER A 100 1.43 1.96 -6.82
CA SER A 100 0.01 2.02 -7.15
C SER A 100 -0.72 3.13 -6.39
N ILE A 101 -0.34 3.42 -5.15
CA ILE A 101 -0.87 4.58 -4.41
C ILE A 101 -0.57 5.89 -5.17
N ILE A 102 0.61 6.00 -5.76
CA ILE A 102 1.02 7.18 -6.52
C ILE A 102 0.25 7.26 -7.85
N SER A 103 0.03 6.13 -8.54
CA SER A 103 -0.61 6.10 -9.86
C SER A 103 -2.01 6.73 -9.84
N GLY A 104 -2.80 6.44 -8.80
CA GLY A 104 -4.12 7.04 -8.62
C GLY A 104 -4.08 8.55 -8.38
N ALA A 105 -3.15 9.01 -7.55
CA ALA A 105 -3.00 10.43 -7.22
C ALA A 105 -2.60 11.29 -8.44
N VAL A 106 -1.74 10.78 -9.30
CA VAL A 106 -1.28 11.47 -10.52
C VAL A 106 -2.09 11.13 -11.77
N ALA A 107 -3.17 10.35 -11.62
CA ALA A 107 -4.05 9.97 -12.70
C ALA A 107 -4.60 11.22 -13.43
N GLU A 108 -4.76 11.12 -14.76
CA GLU A 108 -5.28 12.18 -15.63
C GLU A 108 -4.41 13.45 -15.73
N ARG A 109 -3.22 13.49 -15.12
CA ARG A 109 -2.33 14.65 -15.14
C ARG A 109 -0.86 14.33 -15.42
N MET A 110 -0.41 13.12 -15.19
CA MET A 110 0.96 12.68 -15.49
C MET A 110 0.98 11.76 -16.72
N LYS A 111 1.84 12.06 -17.68
CA LYS A 111 2.02 11.23 -18.87
C LYS A 111 2.65 9.88 -18.50
N LEU A 112 2.37 8.84 -19.31
CA LEU A 112 2.82 7.47 -19.08
C LEU A 112 4.35 7.37 -18.87
N TRP A 113 5.15 7.78 -19.83
CA TRP A 113 6.61 7.59 -19.77
C TRP A 113 7.31 8.29 -18.62
N PRO A 114 7.00 9.57 -18.27
CA PRO A 114 7.51 10.18 -17.05
C PRO A 114 7.09 9.44 -15.78
N PHE A 115 5.86 8.90 -15.73
CA PHE A 115 5.42 8.08 -14.60
C PHE A 115 6.24 6.78 -14.50
N LEU A 116 6.47 6.09 -15.62
CA LEU A 116 7.28 4.86 -15.63
C LEU A 116 8.74 5.13 -15.24
N ALA A 117 9.33 6.24 -15.69
CA ALA A 117 10.67 6.65 -15.25
C ALA A 117 10.72 6.93 -13.73
N PHE A 118 9.68 7.56 -13.18
CA PHE A 118 9.54 7.74 -11.75
C PHE A 118 9.41 6.38 -11.02
N CYS A 119 8.64 5.43 -11.56
CA CYS A 119 8.53 4.09 -10.98
C CYS A 119 9.89 3.38 -10.89
N VAL A 120 10.77 3.55 -11.87
CA VAL A 120 12.15 3.01 -11.80
C VAL A 120 12.87 3.52 -10.55
N VAL A 121 12.87 4.84 -10.32
CA VAL A 121 13.54 5.44 -9.16
C VAL A 121 12.86 5.07 -7.84
N MET A 122 11.53 5.07 -7.84
CA MET A 122 10.74 4.74 -6.65
C MET A 122 10.99 3.30 -6.18
N THR A 123 11.03 2.34 -7.11
CA THR A 123 11.12 0.91 -6.77
C THR A 123 12.55 0.41 -6.61
N SER A 124 13.53 1.13 -7.18
CA SER A 124 14.94 0.78 -7.04
C SER A 124 15.65 1.49 -5.88
N ILE A 125 15.22 2.71 -5.50
CA ILE A 125 15.96 3.55 -4.55
C ILE A 125 15.06 4.05 -3.42
N ILE A 126 14.02 4.85 -3.73
CA ILE A 126 13.28 5.59 -2.70
C ILE A 126 12.62 4.66 -1.71
N TYR A 127 11.81 3.72 -2.20
CA TYR A 127 11.13 2.77 -1.36
C TYR A 127 12.10 1.83 -0.61
N PRO A 128 13.10 1.20 -1.28
CA PRO A 128 14.04 0.32 -0.60
C PRO A 128 14.86 1.00 0.49
N VAL A 129 15.36 2.21 0.26
CA VAL A 129 16.15 2.94 1.26
C VAL A 129 15.32 3.29 2.49
N GLN A 130 14.08 3.78 2.30
CA GLN A 130 13.24 4.05 3.47
C GLN A 130 12.72 2.76 4.13
N GLY A 131 12.52 1.68 3.37
CA GLY A 131 12.19 0.36 3.90
C GLY A 131 13.33 -0.22 4.76
N TYR A 132 14.58 0.00 4.35
CA TYR A 132 15.76 -0.33 5.14
C TYR A 132 15.73 0.31 6.54
N TRP A 133 15.26 1.56 6.65
CA TRP A 133 15.24 2.26 7.93
C TRP A 133 14.43 1.53 9.01
N LYS A 134 13.40 0.76 8.63
CA LYS A 134 12.60 -0.04 9.56
C LYS A 134 12.81 -1.54 9.37
N TRP A 135 12.44 -2.08 8.24
CA TRP A 135 12.42 -3.53 8.04
C TRP A 135 13.79 -4.14 7.75
N GLY A 136 14.73 -3.35 7.27
CA GLY A 136 16.12 -3.75 7.02
C GLY A 136 17.07 -3.51 8.19
N GLY A 137 16.58 -3.19 9.40
CA GLY A 137 17.42 -2.99 10.58
C GLY A 137 18.12 -1.63 10.65
N GLY A 138 17.58 -0.60 9.99
CA GLY A 138 18.15 0.74 10.04
C GLY A 138 17.72 1.56 11.27
N PHE A 139 18.00 2.87 11.23
CA PHE A 139 17.89 3.75 12.39
C PHE A 139 16.48 3.83 13.03
N LEU A 140 15.41 3.63 12.27
CA LEU A 140 14.06 3.61 12.83
C LEU A 140 13.80 2.32 13.62
N ASP A 141 14.33 1.21 13.17
CA ASP A 141 14.26 -0.06 13.89
C ASP A 141 15.05 0.01 15.19
N GLU A 142 16.27 0.52 15.13
CA GLU A 142 17.12 0.76 16.31
C GLU A 142 16.46 1.71 17.32
N ALA A 143 15.68 2.68 16.84
CA ALA A 143 14.91 3.60 17.69
C ALA A 143 13.62 2.99 18.28
N GLY A 144 13.28 1.74 17.92
CA GLY A 144 12.08 1.04 18.39
C GLY A 144 10.79 1.43 17.66
N PHE A 145 10.87 2.06 16.48
CA PHE A 145 9.69 2.31 15.65
C PHE A 145 9.05 0.99 15.23
N SER A 146 7.74 0.84 15.44
CA SER A 146 6.98 -0.35 15.04
C SER A 146 6.11 -0.08 13.83
N ASP A 147 6.18 -0.94 12.83
CA ASP A 147 5.29 -0.94 11.67
C ASP A 147 5.19 -2.38 11.14
N PHE A 148 4.16 -3.09 11.61
CA PHE A 148 3.99 -4.54 11.40
C PHE A 148 3.90 -4.88 9.91
N ALA A 149 2.97 -4.23 9.19
CA ALA A 149 2.73 -4.56 7.80
C ALA A 149 2.88 -3.36 6.83
N GLY A 150 3.21 -2.16 7.29
CA GLY A 150 3.60 -1.08 6.41
C GLY A 150 2.62 0.08 6.26
N SER A 151 1.92 0.50 7.33
CA SER A 151 1.21 1.80 7.28
C SER A 151 2.18 2.94 7.01
N GLY A 152 3.36 2.93 7.62
CA GLY A 152 4.46 3.86 7.37
C GLY A 152 5.27 3.48 6.14
N VAL A 153 5.85 2.29 6.17
CA VAL A 153 6.82 1.85 5.15
C VAL A 153 6.19 1.81 3.75
N VAL A 154 4.94 1.40 3.60
CA VAL A 154 4.30 1.30 2.27
C VAL A 154 3.37 2.49 2.02
N HIS A 155 2.35 2.67 2.89
CA HIS A 155 1.27 3.61 2.60
C HIS A 155 1.69 5.06 2.77
N LEU A 156 2.41 5.42 3.84
CA LEU A 156 2.92 6.79 4.01
C LEU A 156 3.98 7.12 2.95
N CYS A 157 4.87 6.18 2.63
CA CYS A 157 5.85 6.36 1.56
C CYS A 157 5.16 6.68 0.21
N GLY A 158 4.19 5.84 -0.18
CA GLY A 158 3.39 6.07 -1.39
C GLY A 158 2.61 7.39 -1.34
N ALA A 159 2.01 7.71 -0.19
CA ALA A 159 1.21 8.93 -0.02
C ALA A 159 2.06 10.22 -0.09
N VAL A 160 3.24 10.23 0.52
CA VAL A 160 4.17 11.40 0.47
C VAL A 160 4.70 11.60 -0.95
N ALA A 161 5.07 10.52 -1.64
CA ALA A 161 5.46 10.60 -3.04
C ALA A 161 4.30 11.06 -3.94
N ALA A 162 3.08 10.60 -3.68
CA ALA A 162 1.86 11.06 -4.34
C ALA A 162 1.62 12.56 -4.10
N LEU A 163 1.75 13.02 -2.86
CA LEU A 163 1.61 14.43 -2.49
C LEU A 163 2.64 15.31 -3.23
N ALA A 164 3.90 14.90 -3.26
CA ALA A 164 4.94 15.59 -4.03
C ALA A 164 4.57 15.67 -5.52
N GLY A 165 4.10 14.56 -6.10
CA GLY A 165 3.63 14.52 -7.48
C GLY A 165 2.45 15.47 -7.74
N VAL A 166 1.48 15.53 -6.82
CA VAL A 166 0.31 16.42 -6.92
C VAL A 166 0.71 17.90 -6.84
N ILE A 167 1.63 18.24 -5.92
CA ILE A 167 2.15 19.62 -5.79
C ILE A 167 2.86 20.06 -7.07
N VAL A 168 3.70 19.22 -7.64
CA VAL A 168 4.48 19.54 -8.85
C VAL A 168 3.59 19.62 -10.10
N LEU A 169 2.63 18.71 -10.25
CA LEU A 169 1.76 18.63 -11.44
C LEU A 169 0.57 19.58 -11.38
N GLY A 170 0.15 20.00 -10.20
CA GLY A 170 -1.05 20.79 -10.00
C GLY A 170 -2.35 19.99 -10.21
N ALA A 171 -3.46 20.71 -10.31
CA ALA A 171 -4.78 20.13 -10.46
C ALA A 171 -5.01 19.48 -11.84
N ARG A 172 -5.94 18.53 -11.92
CA ARG A 172 -6.43 18.00 -13.20
C ARG A 172 -7.04 19.12 -14.05
N LYS A 173 -6.75 19.08 -15.35
CA LYS A 173 -7.28 20.08 -16.30
C LYS A 173 -8.81 20.12 -16.24
N GLY A 174 -9.35 21.30 -16.02
CA GLY A 174 -10.79 21.52 -15.90
C GLY A 174 -11.34 21.38 -14.48
N LYS A 175 -10.54 21.00 -13.47
CA LYS A 175 -11.01 20.86 -12.08
C LYS A 175 -11.41 22.21 -11.47
N TYR A 176 -10.57 23.20 -11.63
CA TYR A 176 -10.78 24.57 -11.12
C TYR A 176 -10.76 25.55 -12.28
N GLU A 177 -11.92 25.86 -12.82
CA GLU A 177 -12.08 26.80 -13.93
C GLU A 177 -13.21 27.80 -13.65
N GLY A 178 -12.99 29.05 -14.01
CA GLY A 178 -13.99 30.10 -13.84
C GLY A 178 -14.37 30.39 -12.38
N GLY A 179 -13.45 30.16 -11.43
CA GLY A 179 -13.70 30.33 -9.99
C GLY A 179 -14.61 29.26 -9.38
N LYS A 180 -14.83 28.16 -10.09
CA LYS A 180 -15.68 27.04 -9.65
C LYS A 180 -14.89 25.75 -9.58
N VAL A 181 -15.30 24.86 -8.65
CA VAL A 181 -14.81 23.48 -8.56
C VAL A 181 -15.73 22.60 -9.39
N ASN A 182 -15.20 22.00 -10.46
CA ASN A 182 -15.95 21.14 -11.34
C ASN A 182 -15.86 19.68 -10.88
N ALA A 183 -16.99 19.01 -10.72
CA ALA A 183 -17.04 17.59 -10.43
C ALA A 183 -16.42 16.77 -11.57
N MET A 184 -15.58 15.81 -11.22
CA MET A 184 -15.00 14.84 -12.16
C MET A 184 -15.32 13.42 -11.72
N PRO A 185 -16.58 12.97 -11.87
CA PRO A 185 -17.01 11.66 -11.39
C PRO A 185 -16.30 10.54 -12.13
N GLY A 186 -16.07 9.44 -11.41
CA GLY A 186 -15.55 8.20 -11.99
C GLY A 186 -16.49 7.62 -13.05
N ALA A 187 -15.92 6.99 -14.06
CA ALA A 187 -16.69 6.47 -15.19
C ALA A 187 -17.44 5.16 -14.89
N ASN A 188 -16.99 4.38 -13.89
CA ASN A 188 -17.53 3.05 -13.62
C ASN A 188 -17.47 2.68 -12.13
N LEU A 189 -18.49 3.06 -11.37
CA LEU A 189 -18.57 2.77 -9.94
C LEU A 189 -18.66 1.26 -9.61
N PRO A 190 -19.36 0.40 -10.37
CA PRO A 190 -19.27 -1.05 -10.17
C PRO A 190 -17.84 -1.58 -10.23
N LEU A 191 -17.03 -1.10 -11.18
CA LEU A 191 -15.62 -1.49 -11.30
C LEU A 191 -14.79 -0.98 -10.13
N ALA A 192 -15.00 0.26 -9.69
CA ALA A 192 -14.36 0.80 -8.50
C ALA A 192 -14.71 -0.01 -7.24
N THR A 193 -15.96 -0.40 -7.09
CA THR A 193 -16.42 -1.25 -5.98
C THR A 193 -15.75 -2.63 -6.01
N LEU A 194 -15.68 -3.26 -7.18
CA LEU A 194 -14.98 -4.53 -7.36
C LEU A 194 -13.50 -4.38 -6.98
N GLY A 195 -12.84 -3.32 -7.44
CA GLY A 195 -11.45 -3.00 -7.10
C GLY A 195 -11.23 -2.89 -5.60
N THR A 196 -12.14 -2.22 -4.89
CA THR A 196 -12.07 -2.11 -3.42
C THR A 196 -12.17 -3.48 -2.74
N PHE A 197 -13.07 -4.37 -3.17
CA PHE A 197 -13.16 -5.73 -2.61
C PHE A 197 -11.92 -6.57 -2.92
N ILE A 198 -11.33 -6.42 -4.11
CA ILE A 198 -10.07 -7.11 -4.46
C ILE A 198 -8.91 -6.58 -3.59
N LEU A 199 -8.84 -5.27 -3.33
CA LEU A 199 -7.89 -4.69 -2.38
C LEU A 199 -8.09 -5.26 -0.98
N TRP A 200 -9.32 -5.32 -0.50
CA TRP A 200 -9.65 -5.90 0.80
C TRP A 200 -9.22 -7.36 0.91
N LEU A 201 -9.50 -8.16 -0.14
CA LEU A 201 -9.04 -9.54 -0.21
C LEU A 201 -7.50 -9.63 -0.16
N GLY A 202 -6.80 -8.81 -0.95
CA GLY A 202 -5.34 -8.74 -0.95
C GLY A 202 -4.76 -8.35 0.40
N TRP A 203 -5.51 -7.55 1.18
CA TRP A 203 -5.08 -7.08 2.50
C TRP A 203 -4.99 -8.19 3.56
N PHE A 204 -5.72 -9.28 3.42
CA PHE A 204 -5.50 -10.45 4.26
C PHE A 204 -4.10 -11.05 4.05
N GLY A 205 -3.62 -11.08 2.81
CA GLY A 205 -2.23 -11.43 2.53
C GLY A 205 -1.24 -10.34 2.98
N PHE A 206 -1.59 -9.07 2.78
CA PHE A 206 -0.74 -7.95 3.18
C PHE A 206 -0.46 -7.94 4.68
N ASN A 207 -1.48 -8.00 5.50
CA ASN A 207 -1.35 -7.99 6.96
C ASN A 207 -1.02 -9.39 7.50
N GLY A 208 -1.75 -10.43 7.10
CA GLY A 208 -1.54 -11.77 7.62
C GLY A 208 -0.25 -12.43 7.14
N GLY A 209 0.19 -12.13 5.91
CA GLY A 209 1.51 -12.55 5.42
C GLY A 209 2.67 -11.89 6.16
N SER A 210 2.46 -10.71 6.74
CA SER A 210 3.47 -9.99 7.53
C SER A 210 3.74 -10.61 8.92
N GLU A 211 2.96 -11.63 9.32
CA GLU A 211 3.33 -12.50 10.43
C GLU A 211 4.55 -13.37 10.11
N LEU A 212 4.81 -13.58 8.82
CA LEU A 212 5.94 -14.30 8.23
C LEU A 212 6.00 -15.79 8.54
N ILE A 213 5.31 -16.29 9.54
CA ILE A 213 5.33 -17.69 9.99
C ILE A 213 3.90 -18.19 10.28
N ILE A 214 3.65 -19.47 10.02
CA ILE A 214 2.37 -20.15 10.31
C ILE A 214 2.59 -21.63 10.74
N SER A 215 3.79 -21.95 11.19
CA SER A 215 4.22 -23.33 11.37
C SER A 215 3.71 -24.02 12.66
N ASN A 216 3.07 -23.26 13.56
CA ASN A 216 2.54 -23.79 14.82
C ASN A 216 1.19 -23.14 15.18
N VAL A 217 0.54 -23.65 16.23
CA VAL A 217 -0.81 -23.20 16.64
C VAL A 217 -0.80 -21.73 17.10
N ALA A 218 0.26 -21.28 17.76
CA ALA A 218 0.35 -19.90 18.23
C ALA A 218 0.39 -18.91 17.05
N GLU A 219 1.24 -19.18 16.06
CA GLU A 219 1.35 -18.37 14.85
C GLU A 219 0.08 -18.43 13.99
N ALA A 220 -0.55 -19.61 13.88
CA ALA A 220 -1.83 -19.72 13.18
C ALA A 220 -2.94 -18.89 13.86
N ASN A 221 -2.94 -18.83 15.20
CA ASN A 221 -3.85 -17.95 15.94
C ASN A 221 -3.52 -16.48 15.75
N ALA A 222 -2.24 -16.09 15.69
CA ALA A 222 -1.81 -14.75 15.41
C ALA A 222 -2.30 -14.30 14.02
N VAL A 223 -2.07 -15.08 12.98
CA VAL A 223 -2.60 -14.82 11.62
C VAL A 223 -4.12 -14.68 11.63
N SER A 224 -4.82 -15.55 12.37
CA SER A 224 -6.29 -15.48 12.49
C SER A 224 -6.76 -14.18 13.15
N MET A 225 -6.08 -13.72 14.20
CA MET A 225 -6.36 -12.44 14.85
C MET A 225 -6.11 -11.26 13.90
N VAL A 226 -4.99 -11.28 13.17
CA VAL A 226 -4.68 -10.28 12.13
C VAL A 226 -5.78 -10.21 11.07
N PHE A 227 -6.31 -11.36 10.61
CA PHE A 227 -7.41 -11.39 9.65
C PHE A 227 -8.70 -10.78 10.21
N VAL A 228 -9.07 -11.14 11.45
CA VAL A 228 -10.25 -10.60 12.11
C VAL A 228 -10.15 -9.08 12.27
N ASN A 229 -9.04 -8.59 12.80
CA ASN A 229 -8.81 -7.16 13.03
C ASN A 229 -8.78 -6.38 11.70
N THR A 230 -8.12 -6.91 10.67
CA THR A 230 -8.09 -6.32 9.32
C THR A 230 -9.51 -6.20 8.75
N ASN A 231 -10.30 -7.27 8.84
CA ASN A 231 -11.68 -7.29 8.35
C ASN A 231 -12.58 -6.31 9.10
N LEU A 232 -12.49 -6.27 10.42
CA LEU A 232 -13.28 -5.36 11.25
C LEU A 232 -12.89 -3.90 11.04
N ALA A 233 -11.60 -3.62 10.86
CA ALA A 233 -11.14 -2.27 10.56
C ALA A 233 -11.66 -1.77 9.21
N ALA A 234 -11.65 -2.60 8.17
CA ALA A 234 -12.26 -2.25 6.90
C ALA A 234 -13.76 -1.96 7.03
N ALA A 235 -14.50 -2.85 7.71
CA ALA A 235 -15.93 -2.65 7.96
C ALA A 235 -16.22 -1.39 8.78
N GLY A 236 -15.42 -1.15 9.83
CA GLY A 236 -15.48 0.09 10.63
C GLY A 236 -15.26 1.33 9.77
N GLY A 237 -14.25 1.30 8.89
CA GLY A 237 -13.94 2.39 7.98
C GLY A 237 -15.08 2.72 7.01
N VAL A 238 -15.73 1.70 6.44
CA VAL A 238 -16.96 1.87 5.62
C VAL A 238 -18.02 2.58 6.42
N MET A 239 -18.32 2.11 7.63
CA MET A 239 -19.38 2.67 8.45
C MET A 239 -19.08 4.10 8.91
N GLY A 240 -17.83 4.39 9.31
CA GLY A 240 -17.40 5.75 9.67
C GLY A 240 -17.58 6.73 8.52
N ALA A 241 -17.14 6.35 7.31
CA ALA A 241 -17.27 7.17 6.12
C ALA A 241 -18.73 7.35 5.67
N LEU A 242 -19.56 6.30 5.71
CA LEU A 242 -20.98 6.39 5.37
C LEU A 242 -21.73 7.31 6.32
N ILE A 243 -21.54 7.17 7.62
CA ILE A 243 -22.20 7.99 8.64
C ILE A 243 -21.77 9.45 8.46
N LEU A 244 -20.45 9.72 8.36
CA LEU A 244 -19.97 11.08 8.22
C LEU A 244 -20.43 11.73 6.92
N SER A 245 -20.38 11.02 5.79
CA SER A 245 -20.88 11.56 4.50
C SER A 245 -22.37 11.86 4.56
N LYS A 246 -23.18 11.00 5.24
CA LYS A 246 -24.61 11.26 5.46
C LYS A 246 -24.84 12.51 6.30
N VAL A 247 -24.06 12.71 7.35
CA VAL A 247 -24.18 13.90 8.23
C VAL A 247 -23.77 15.17 7.47
N MET A 248 -22.67 15.13 6.72
CA MET A 248 -22.15 16.32 6.05
C MET A 248 -22.89 16.69 4.76
N PHE A 249 -23.30 15.70 3.97
CA PHE A 249 -23.88 15.94 2.63
C PHE A 249 -25.40 15.67 2.56
N GLY A 250 -26.01 15.23 3.66
CA GLY A 250 -27.43 14.84 3.70
C GLY A 250 -27.75 13.50 3.04
N LYS A 251 -26.77 12.85 2.42
CA LYS A 251 -26.90 11.53 1.77
C LYS A 251 -25.58 10.75 1.89
N SER A 252 -25.70 9.43 1.96
CA SER A 252 -24.52 8.55 1.95
C SER A 252 -23.90 8.54 0.55
N ASP A 253 -22.56 8.55 0.50
CA ASP A 253 -21.79 8.56 -0.75
C ASP A 253 -21.01 7.26 -0.88
N LEU A 254 -21.16 6.58 -2.04
CA LEU A 254 -20.48 5.32 -2.33
C LEU A 254 -18.96 5.51 -2.40
N THR A 255 -18.47 6.58 -3.02
CA THR A 255 -17.03 6.78 -3.17
C THR A 255 -16.37 7.04 -1.82
N MET A 256 -17.06 7.73 -0.91
CA MET A 256 -16.59 7.89 0.47
C MET A 256 -16.56 6.54 1.21
N ALA A 257 -17.56 5.67 1.02
CA ALA A 257 -17.56 4.33 1.59
C ALA A 257 -16.40 3.47 1.10
N LEU A 258 -16.11 3.48 -0.21
CA LEU A 258 -14.98 2.75 -0.80
C LEU A 258 -13.64 3.24 -0.23
N ASN A 259 -13.44 4.56 -0.17
CA ASN A 259 -12.26 5.15 0.47
C ASN A 259 -12.23 4.88 1.98
N GLY A 260 -13.38 4.84 2.63
CA GLY A 260 -13.50 4.48 4.04
C GLY A 260 -13.02 3.07 4.33
N ALA A 261 -13.35 2.09 3.48
CA ALA A 261 -12.81 0.73 3.60
C ALA A 261 -11.28 0.73 3.56
N ILE A 262 -10.70 1.42 2.56
CA ILE A 262 -9.25 1.52 2.39
C ILE A 262 -8.61 2.27 3.57
N GLY A 263 -9.21 3.38 4.01
CA GLY A 263 -8.72 4.13 5.17
C GLY A 263 -8.70 3.31 6.45
N GLY A 264 -9.73 2.48 6.68
CA GLY A 264 -9.79 1.54 7.78
C GLY A 264 -8.69 0.47 7.70
N LEU A 265 -8.48 -0.09 6.51
CA LEU A 265 -7.43 -1.07 6.24
C LEU A 265 -6.03 -0.48 6.49
N VAL A 266 -5.75 0.72 5.97
CA VAL A 266 -4.46 1.41 6.20
C VAL A 266 -4.25 1.68 7.69
N SER A 267 -5.29 2.11 8.41
CA SER A 267 -5.17 2.48 9.82
C SER A 267 -4.78 1.31 10.73
N ILE A 268 -5.22 0.08 10.43
CA ILE A 268 -4.90 -1.11 11.21
C ILE A 268 -3.55 -1.74 10.84
N THR A 269 -3.03 -1.44 9.65
CA THR A 269 -1.88 -2.12 9.05
C THR A 269 -0.58 -1.95 9.83
N ALA A 270 -0.43 -0.86 10.61
CA ALA A 270 0.76 -0.65 11.44
C ALA A 270 0.87 -1.67 12.58
N GLU A 271 -0.27 -2.13 13.12
CA GLU A 271 -0.33 -3.10 14.21
C GLU A 271 -1.67 -3.84 14.19
N PRO A 272 -1.83 -4.85 13.31
CA PRO A 272 -3.09 -5.58 13.22
C PRO A 272 -3.23 -6.71 14.24
N LEU A 273 -2.15 -7.10 14.94
CA LEU A 273 -2.12 -8.24 15.87
C LEU A 273 -2.51 -7.85 17.30
N ALA A 274 -1.91 -6.78 17.83
CA ALA A 274 -2.06 -6.41 19.25
C ALA A 274 -3.47 -5.90 19.65
N PRO A 275 -4.25 -5.19 18.80
CA PRO A 275 -5.58 -4.73 19.18
C PRO A 275 -6.56 -5.88 19.40
N THR A 276 -7.46 -5.73 20.37
CA THR A 276 -8.65 -6.58 20.44
C THR A 276 -9.56 -6.34 19.23
N PRO A 277 -10.43 -7.28 18.84
CA PRO A 277 -11.34 -7.10 17.72
C PRO A 277 -12.21 -5.84 17.82
N GLY A 278 -12.65 -5.48 19.03
CA GLY A 278 -13.39 -4.24 19.27
C GLY A 278 -12.57 -2.97 18.99
N LEU A 279 -11.29 -2.98 19.39
CA LEU A 279 -10.38 -1.88 19.08
C LEU A 279 -10.06 -1.81 17.59
N GLY A 280 -9.87 -2.96 16.92
CA GLY A 280 -9.69 -3.02 15.47
C GLY A 280 -10.83 -2.35 14.71
N LEU A 281 -12.08 -2.62 15.11
CA LEU A 281 -13.26 -1.94 14.58
C LEU A 281 -13.21 -0.41 14.79
N ILE A 282 -12.86 0.03 16.00
CA ILE A 282 -12.80 1.47 16.34
C ILE A 282 -11.69 2.17 15.56
N ILE A 283 -10.51 1.56 15.46
CA ILE A 283 -9.38 2.08 14.66
C ILE A 283 -9.83 2.30 13.22
N GLY A 284 -10.46 1.30 12.62
CA GLY A 284 -10.98 1.41 11.27
C GLY A 284 -12.06 2.48 11.12
N PHE A 285 -12.98 2.58 12.07
CA PHE A 285 -14.03 3.60 12.07
C PHE A 285 -13.46 5.02 12.07
N ILE A 286 -12.46 5.26 12.91
CA ILE A 286 -11.73 6.55 12.95
C ILE A 286 -11.00 6.79 11.63
N GLY A 287 -10.35 5.77 11.06
CA GLY A 287 -9.71 5.84 9.75
C GLY A 287 -10.66 6.26 8.64
N GLY A 288 -11.88 5.72 8.63
CA GLY A 288 -12.93 6.11 7.68
C GLY A 288 -13.37 7.58 7.83
N ILE A 289 -13.47 8.07 9.05
CA ILE A 289 -13.78 9.49 9.33
C ILE A 289 -12.64 10.39 8.81
N ILE A 290 -11.39 10.04 9.14
CA ILE A 290 -10.20 10.81 8.71
C ILE A 290 -10.13 10.90 7.20
N VAL A 291 -10.39 9.82 6.47
CA VAL A 291 -10.38 9.80 5.01
C VAL A 291 -11.39 10.79 4.42
N VAL A 292 -12.64 10.79 4.91
CA VAL A 292 -13.67 11.73 4.42
C VAL A 292 -13.24 13.18 4.66
N LEU A 293 -12.77 13.49 5.87
CA LEU A 293 -12.30 14.83 6.19
C LEU A 293 -11.09 15.24 5.32
N SER A 294 -10.14 14.33 5.12
CA SER A 294 -8.97 14.59 4.29
C SER A 294 -9.32 14.83 2.82
N ILE A 295 -10.27 14.08 2.26
CA ILE A 295 -10.75 14.31 0.89
C ILE A 295 -11.33 15.70 0.76
N ILE A 296 -12.16 16.14 1.71
CA ILE A 296 -12.79 17.47 1.68
C ILE A 296 -11.76 18.58 1.84
N MET A 297 -10.77 18.39 2.71
CA MET A 297 -9.73 19.40 2.95
C MET A 297 -8.77 19.58 1.78
N LEU A 298 -8.51 18.52 1.01
CA LEU A 298 -7.53 18.52 -0.06
C LEU A 298 -8.14 18.82 -1.45
N ASP A 299 -9.48 18.79 -1.58
CA ASP A 299 -10.21 19.07 -2.81
C ASP A 299 -10.62 20.54 -2.90
#